data_618961af024bedc79e141d6d742f3042
#
_entry.id   618961af024bedc79e141d6d742f3042
#
_cell.length_a   1.000
_cell.length_b   1.000
_cell.length_c   1.000
_cell.angle_alpha   90.00
_cell.angle_beta   90.00
_cell.angle_gamma   90.00
#
_symmetry.space_group_name_H-M   'P 1'
#
loop_
_entity.id
_entity.type
_entity.pdbx_description
1 polymer ?
#
loop_
_entity_poly.entity_id
_entity_poly.type
_entity_poly.pdbx_seq_one_letter_code
_entity_poly.pdbx_strand_id
1 'polypeptide(L)'
;MHDRININTPYFIVFCRGCCIAMSTQILQLCGKDKKFCKWLAKNRQDIVLSDYYVSSIMKAYNTGKPIREINNFAKRKIKFDHADQMDNVKALVKNEVGKFLDYIERQNTNFYSYRDYLDACQYLGLDMNEEKNRYPHDFKRWHDIRIDEYRSAQALKDEQERKEFYDKFAAVATKYLGLEYDRKSVYIAIIAQKPSDLTREGELLHHCVGRMGYDQKFAREESLIFFIRMKDEPEKPLVTVEYSLKNKKVLQCYGDHDSKPDDCVMEFVNKKWLPYANRKLKQIAA
;
A
#
# COMPACT_ATOMS: atom_id res chain seq x y z
N MET A 1 6.46 48.90 -27.06
CA MET A 1 7.45 48.37 -26.10
C MET A 1 7.09 46.93 -25.89
N HIS A 2 7.93 46.05 -26.41
CA HIS A 2 7.68 44.59 -26.31
C HIS A 2 8.11 44.08 -24.93
N ASP A 3 7.18 43.47 -24.24
CA ASP A 3 7.46 42.76 -23.00
C ASP A 3 8.38 41.55 -23.32
N ARG A 4 9.61 41.58 -22.82
CA ARG A 4 10.55 40.49 -23.01
C ARG A 4 10.26 39.39 -21.99
N ILE A 5 9.96 38.21 -22.48
CA ILE A 5 9.82 36.95 -21.66
C ILE A 5 11.20 36.32 -21.59
N ASN A 6 11.73 36.12 -20.41
CA ASN A 6 12.98 35.39 -20.21
C ASN A 6 12.67 33.90 -19.97
N ILE A 7 13.04 33.06 -20.95
CA ILE A 7 12.66 31.63 -21.02
C ILE A 7 13.64 30.70 -20.29
N ASN A 8 14.70 31.19 -19.66
CA ASN A 8 15.79 30.35 -19.11
C ASN A 8 15.74 30.14 -17.61
N THR A 9 14.64 30.43 -16.92
CA THR A 9 14.46 30.11 -15.51
C THR A 9 13.20 29.26 -15.32
N PRO A 10 13.14 28.37 -14.32
CA PRO A 10 11.92 27.60 -14.02
C PRO A 10 10.74 28.49 -13.59
N TYR A 11 10.96 29.81 -13.43
CA TYR A 11 9.97 30.82 -13.13
C TYR A 11 10.02 31.89 -14.21
N PHE A 12 8.93 32.09 -14.95
CA PHE A 12 8.80 33.21 -15.89
C PHE A 12 8.53 34.50 -15.11
N ILE A 13 9.29 35.54 -15.43
CA ILE A 13 9.07 36.86 -14.87
C ILE A 13 8.28 37.69 -15.89
N VAL A 14 7.04 38.01 -15.58
CA VAL A 14 6.24 38.93 -16.40
C VAL A 14 6.39 40.36 -15.88
N PHE A 15 6.94 41.22 -16.73
CA PHE A 15 7.04 42.65 -16.44
C PHE A 15 5.74 43.34 -16.81
N CYS A 16 4.84 43.53 -15.86
CA CYS A 16 3.74 44.51 -16.02
C CYS A 16 4.17 45.80 -15.34
N ARG A 17 4.22 46.91 -16.11
CA ARG A 17 4.60 48.28 -15.67
C ARG A 17 4.92 48.37 -14.16
N GLY A 18 6.17 48.14 -13.79
CA GLY A 18 6.71 48.42 -12.45
C GLY A 18 6.72 47.24 -11.45
N CYS A 19 6.42 46.00 -11.85
CA CYS A 19 6.45 44.83 -10.93
C CYS A 19 6.99 43.59 -11.61
N CYS A 20 8.07 43.02 -11.04
CA CYS A 20 8.52 41.63 -11.31
C CYS A 20 7.72 40.70 -10.46
N ILE A 21 6.96 39.78 -11.08
CA ILE A 21 6.25 38.70 -10.38
C ILE A 21 6.79 37.39 -10.94
N ALA A 22 7.42 36.58 -10.09
CA ALA A 22 7.73 35.20 -10.43
C ALA A 22 6.41 34.41 -10.42
N MET A 23 5.96 33.93 -11.58
CA MET A 23 4.71 33.20 -11.73
C MET A 23 4.99 31.77 -12.23
N SER A 24 4.19 30.85 -11.76
CA SER A 24 4.23 29.48 -12.24
C SER A 24 3.73 29.38 -13.70
N THR A 25 4.11 28.31 -14.38
CA THR A 25 3.73 28.04 -15.77
C THR A 25 2.19 28.02 -15.96
N GLN A 26 1.45 27.47 -14.98
CA GLN A 26 -0.01 27.39 -15.04
C GLN A 26 -0.67 28.78 -14.90
N ILE A 27 -0.18 29.61 -13.99
CA ILE A 27 -0.69 30.97 -13.80
C ILE A 27 -0.40 31.80 -15.04
N LEU A 28 0.75 31.65 -15.68
CA LEU A 28 1.09 32.29 -16.94
C LEU A 28 0.18 31.88 -18.09
N GLN A 29 -0.15 30.59 -18.19
CA GLN A 29 -1.10 30.12 -19.21
C GLN A 29 -2.50 30.70 -19.01
N LEU A 30 -2.94 30.84 -17.76
CA LEU A 30 -4.21 31.52 -17.43
C LEU A 30 -4.17 33.00 -17.76
N CYS A 31 -3.07 33.70 -17.43
CA CYS A 31 -2.87 35.12 -17.78
C CYS A 31 -2.84 35.36 -19.29
N GLY A 32 -2.26 34.44 -20.07
CA GLY A 32 -2.22 34.54 -21.53
C GLY A 32 -3.60 34.48 -22.19
N LYS A 33 -4.57 33.89 -21.51
CA LYS A 33 -5.96 33.71 -22.00
C LYS A 33 -6.93 34.80 -21.50
N ASP A 34 -6.67 35.39 -20.34
CA ASP A 34 -7.56 36.38 -19.71
C ASP A 34 -6.82 37.61 -19.17
N LYS A 35 -6.87 38.71 -19.95
CA LYS A 35 -6.27 40.00 -19.55
C LYS A 35 -6.92 40.63 -18.31
N LYS A 36 -8.18 40.28 -18.01
CA LYS A 36 -8.87 40.81 -16.82
C LYS A 36 -8.34 40.06 -15.58
N PHE A 37 -8.14 38.77 -15.70
CA PHE A 37 -7.50 37.96 -14.66
C PHE A 37 -6.10 38.48 -14.32
N CYS A 38 -5.27 38.81 -15.32
CA CYS A 38 -3.94 39.38 -15.08
C CYS A 38 -3.99 40.73 -14.32
N LYS A 39 -4.92 41.62 -14.68
CA LYS A 39 -5.09 42.88 -13.96
C LYS A 39 -5.56 42.68 -12.53
N TRP A 40 -6.46 41.74 -12.31
CA TRP A 40 -6.95 41.36 -10.98
C TRP A 40 -5.83 40.73 -10.13
N LEU A 41 -5.03 39.84 -10.71
CA LEU A 41 -3.90 39.20 -10.07
C LEU A 41 -2.85 40.25 -9.62
N ALA A 42 -2.50 41.18 -10.48
CA ALA A 42 -1.58 42.28 -10.17
C ALA A 42 -2.07 43.15 -9.00
N LYS A 43 -3.38 43.43 -8.95
CA LYS A 43 -4.01 44.22 -7.87
C LYS A 43 -3.98 43.50 -6.52
N ASN A 44 -4.08 42.18 -6.52
CA ASN A 44 -4.18 41.33 -5.30
C ASN A 44 -2.85 40.68 -4.94
N ARG A 45 -1.75 41.03 -5.56
CA ARG A 45 -0.45 40.33 -5.46
C ARG A 45 0.10 40.15 -4.03
N GLN A 46 -0.20 41.11 -3.14
CA GLN A 46 0.28 41.06 -1.74
C GLN A 46 -0.40 39.98 -0.92
N ASP A 47 -1.60 39.55 -1.33
CA ASP A 47 -2.41 38.53 -0.67
C ASP A 47 -2.30 37.16 -1.36
N ILE A 48 -1.47 37.05 -2.41
CA ILE A 48 -1.37 35.88 -3.27
C ILE A 48 -0.01 35.19 -3.08
N VAL A 49 -0.04 33.91 -2.78
CA VAL A 49 1.13 33.03 -2.95
C VAL A 49 1.09 32.51 -4.38
N LEU A 50 2.03 32.97 -5.22
CA LEU A 50 2.12 32.60 -6.63
C LEU A 50 2.83 31.24 -6.77
N SER A 51 2.13 30.18 -6.43
CA SER A 51 2.57 28.81 -6.72
C SER A 51 1.45 28.03 -7.37
N ASP A 52 1.79 27.00 -8.14
CA ASP A 52 0.83 26.13 -8.81
C ASP A 52 -0.16 25.48 -7.82
N TYR A 53 0.26 25.30 -6.57
CA TYR A 53 -0.55 24.75 -5.50
C TYR A 53 -1.79 25.57 -5.13
N TYR A 54 -1.77 26.88 -5.44
CA TYR A 54 -2.87 27.79 -5.08
C TYR A 54 -3.71 28.23 -6.28
N VAL A 55 -3.44 27.68 -7.47
CA VAL A 55 -4.16 28.08 -8.70
C VAL A 55 -5.66 27.94 -8.56
N SER A 56 -6.15 26.84 -8.01
CA SER A 56 -7.57 26.58 -7.77
C SER A 56 -8.20 27.63 -6.84
N SER A 57 -7.51 27.98 -5.75
CA SER A 57 -7.95 29.00 -4.80
C SER A 57 -7.91 30.42 -5.42
N ILE A 58 -6.89 30.71 -6.21
CA ILE A 58 -6.75 31.97 -6.94
C ILE A 58 -7.90 32.11 -7.95
N MET A 59 -8.19 31.09 -8.74
CA MET A 59 -9.30 31.06 -9.68
C MET A 59 -10.65 31.18 -9.00
N LYS A 60 -10.84 30.50 -7.88
CA LYS A 60 -12.08 30.60 -7.09
C LYS A 60 -12.29 32.01 -6.55
N ALA A 61 -11.22 32.65 -6.04
CA ALA A 61 -11.29 34.08 -5.61
C ALA A 61 -11.64 35.01 -6.75
N TYR A 62 -10.98 34.84 -7.90
CA TYR A 62 -11.28 35.64 -9.10
C TYR A 62 -12.71 35.50 -9.58
N ASN A 63 -13.20 34.24 -9.70
CA ASN A 63 -14.53 33.95 -10.22
C ASN A 63 -15.66 34.36 -9.26
N THR A 64 -15.41 34.33 -7.95
CA THR A 64 -16.42 34.67 -6.94
C THR A 64 -16.38 36.14 -6.50
N GLY A 65 -15.32 36.87 -6.88
CA GLY A 65 -15.07 38.24 -6.41
C GLY A 65 -14.74 38.36 -4.93
N LYS A 66 -14.58 37.22 -4.21
CA LYS A 66 -14.22 37.21 -2.79
C LYS A 66 -12.74 37.52 -2.60
N PRO A 67 -12.36 38.24 -1.52
CA PRO A 67 -10.96 38.44 -1.19
C PRO A 67 -10.21 37.08 -1.05
N ILE A 68 -9.02 36.96 -1.64
CA ILE A 68 -8.21 35.75 -1.55
C ILE A 68 -7.99 35.33 -0.09
N ARG A 69 -7.82 36.31 0.80
CA ARG A 69 -7.68 36.07 2.24
C ARG A 69 -8.85 35.35 2.88
N GLU A 70 -10.06 35.45 2.32
CA GLU A 70 -11.23 34.73 2.81
C GLU A 70 -11.31 33.30 2.28
N ILE A 71 -10.74 33.08 1.09
CA ILE A 71 -10.71 31.78 0.43
C ILE A 71 -9.50 30.97 0.89
N ASN A 72 -8.39 31.68 1.15
CA ASN A 72 -7.13 31.07 1.51
C ASN A 72 -6.52 31.72 2.77
N ASN A 73 -6.99 31.29 3.95
CA ASN A 73 -6.44 31.74 5.22
C ASN A 73 -4.95 31.40 5.37
N PHE A 74 -4.42 30.47 4.59
CA PHE A 74 -3.02 30.05 4.62
C PHE A 74 -2.07 31.09 4.03
N ALA A 75 -2.48 31.81 2.98
CA ALA A 75 -1.65 32.84 2.35
C ALA A 75 -1.25 33.91 3.35
N LYS A 76 -2.09 34.20 4.34
CA LYS A 76 -1.82 35.18 5.41
C LYS A 76 -0.78 34.69 6.43
N ARG A 77 -0.69 33.38 6.66
CA ARG A 77 0.04 32.79 7.78
C ARG A 77 1.38 32.20 7.40
N LYS A 78 1.83 32.34 6.14
CA LYS A 78 3.09 31.76 5.65
C LYS A 78 3.22 30.24 5.89
N ILE A 79 2.12 29.54 6.11
CA ILE A 79 2.11 28.10 6.32
C ILE A 79 2.37 27.44 4.96
N LYS A 80 3.43 26.65 4.88
CA LYS A 80 3.77 25.89 3.69
C LYS A 80 2.86 24.67 3.58
N PHE A 81 2.02 24.67 2.55
CA PHE A 81 1.28 23.48 2.12
C PHE A 81 1.85 23.04 0.78
N ASP A 82 2.13 21.76 0.67
CA ASP A 82 2.78 21.22 -0.53
C ASP A 82 1.77 20.96 -1.66
N HIS A 83 0.46 20.89 -1.36
CA HIS A 83 -0.59 20.64 -2.36
C HIS A 83 -1.88 21.41 -2.08
N ALA A 84 -2.56 21.87 -3.15
CA ALA A 84 -3.79 22.67 -3.06
C ALA A 84 -5.01 21.92 -2.48
N ASP A 85 -5.06 20.61 -2.66
CA ASP A 85 -6.10 19.71 -2.15
C ASP A 85 -6.00 19.46 -0.63
N GLN A 86 -4.88 19.82 0.00
CA GLN A 86 -4.72 19.73 1.45
C GLN A 86 -5.73 20.56 2.23
N MET A 87 -6.20 21.68 1.65
CA MET A 87 -7.22 22.50 2.30
C MET A 87 -8.55 21.76 2.46
N ASP A 88 -8.98 21.02 1.46
CA ASP A 88 -10.22 20.25 1.55
C ASP A 88 -10.05 19.08 2.51
N ASN A 89 -8.87 18.47 2.54
CA ASN A 89 -8.50 17.46 3.53
C ASN A 89 -8.46 18.04 4.97
N VAL A 90 -7.89 19.23 5.15
CA VAL A 90 -7.91 19.93 6.45
C VAL A 90 -9.35 20.20 6.89
N LYS A 91 -10.21 20.72 6.01
CA LYS A 91 -11.61 20.97 6.36
C LYS A 91 -12.36 19.71 6.73
N ALA A 92 -12.11 18.61 6.01
CA ALA A 92 -12.69 17.31 6.32
C ALA A 92 -12.21 16.79 7.69
N LEU A 93 -10.92 16.99 8.00
CA LEU A 93 -10.31 16.52 9.24
C LEU A 93 -10.74 17.32 10.49
N VAL A 94 -10.72 18.66 10.38
CA VAL A 94 -10.97 19.55 11.53
C VAL A 94 -12.34 20.24 11.47
N LYS A 95 -13.17 19.90 10.47
CA LYS A 95 -14.53 20.45 10.28
C LYS A 95 -14.49 21.99 10.29
N ASN A 96 -15.24 22.60 11.22
CA ASN A 96 -15.36 24.07 11.32
C ASN A 96 -14.21 24.73 12.11
N GLU A 97 -13.25 23.95 12.63
CA GLU A 97 -12.16 24.46 13.47
C GLU A 97 -10.88 24.82 12.68
N VAL A 98 -10.99 25.11 11.38
CA VAL A 98 -9.85 25.43 10.51
C VAL A 98 -8.95 26.53 11.11
N GLY A 99 -9.53 27.59 11.67
CA GLY A 99 -8.77 28.66 12.31
C GLY A 99 -7.95 28.17 13.50
N LYS A 100 -8.58 27.42 14.41
CA LYS A 100 -7.94 26.83 15.59
C LYS A 100 -6.81 25.87 15.20
N PHE A 101 -7.05 25.06 14.17
CA PHE A 101 -6.03 24.14 13.63
C PHE A 101 -4.82 24.90 13.10
N LEU A 102 -5.02 25.96 12.33
CA LEU A 102 -3.94 26.78 11.78
C LEU A 102 -3.12 27.47 12.88
N ASP A 103 -3.79 28.02 13.89
CA ASP A 103 -3.14 28.60 15.07
C ASP A 103 -2.31 27.58 15.83
N TYR A 104 -2.83 26.34 15.91
CA TYR A 104 -2.15 25.23 16.57
C TYR A 104 -0.90 24.81 15.80
N ILE A 105 -1.00 24.56 14.48
CA ILE A 105 0.11 24.16 13.60
C ILE A 105 1.24 25.20 13.67
N GLU A 106 0.90 26.49 13.61
CA GLU A 106 1.87 27.57 13.69
C GLU A 106 2.57 27.62 15.07
N ARG A 107 1.81 27.57 16.16
CA ARG A 107 2.31 27.58 17.53
C ARG A 107 3.21 26.37 17.85
N GLN A 108 2.85 25.19 17.34
CA GLN A 108 3.59 23.95 17.55
C GLN A 108 4.75 23.77 16.55
N ASN A 109 4.94 24.72 15.61
CA ASN A 109 5.95 24.65 14.54
C ASN A 109 5.94 23.30 13.83
N THR A 110 4.75 22.83 13.45
CA THR A 110 4.53 21.56 12.77
C THR A 110 3.82 21.77 11.42
N ASN A 111 3.47 20.71 10.74
CA ASN A 111 2.81 20.74 9.46
C ASN A 111 1.58 19.82 9.41
N PHE A 112 0.80 19.96 8.34
CA PHE A 112 -0.41 19.19 8.13
C PHE A 112 -0.19 17.67 8.11
N TYR A 113 0.89 17.21 7.48
CA TYR A 113 1.16 15.78 7.36
C TYR A 113 1.46 15.14 8.70
N SER A 114 2.39 15.72 9.45
CA SER A 114 2.70 15.23 10.79
C SER A 114 1.46 15.24 11.70
N TYR A 115 0.62 16.27 11.57
CA TYR A 115 -0.62 16.32 12.35
C TYR A 115 -1.61 15.23 11.93
N ARG A 116 -1.73 14.97 10.63
CA ARG A 116 -2.56 13.89 10.11
C ARG A 116 -2.07 12.52 10.56
N ASP A 117 -0.77 12.27 10.42
CA ASP A 117 -0.16 11.01 10.88
C ASP A 117 -0.41 10.77 12.37
N TYR A 118 -0.33 11.83 13.18
CA TYR A 118 -0.67 11.78 14.59
C TYR A 118 -2.15 11.42 14.82
N LEU A 119 -3.08 12.04 14.11
CA LEU A 119 -4.50 11.74 14.25
C LEU A 119 -4.82 10.31 13.81
N ASP A 120 -4.25 9.85 12.70
CA ASP A 120 -4.43 8.50 12.19
C ASP A 120 -3.90 7.46 13.21
N ALA A 121 -2.74 7.73 13.82
CA ALA A 121 -2.20 6.90 14.90
C ALA A 121 -3.10 6.88 16.13
N CYS A 122 -3.57 8.05 16.59
CA CYS A 122 -4.49 8.15 17.73
C CYS A 122 -5.80 7.39 17.48
N GLN A 123 -6.37 7.51 16.29
CA GLN A 123 -7.59 6.82 15.90
C GLN A 123 -7.39 5.29 15.87
N TYR A 124 -6.28 4.83 15.31
CA TYR A 124 -5.95 3.40 15.30
C TYR A 124 -5.80 2.83 16.72
N LEU A 125 -5.20 3.61 17.62
CA LEU A 125 -5.04 3.27 19.04
C LEU A 125 -6.32 3.40 19.88
N GLY A 126 -7.44 3.83 19.27
CA GLY A 126 -8.73 3.93 19.92
C GLY A 126 -8.87 5.13 20.88
N LEU A 127 -8.04 6.17 20.73
CA LEU A 127 -8.17 7.37 21.56
C LEU A 127 -9.43 8.17 21.17
N ASP A 128 -10.11 8.72 22.18
CA ASP A 128 -11.25 9.61 21.93
C ASP A 128 -10.77 10.95 21.36
N MET A 129 -11.02 11.15 20.08
CA MET A 129 -10.66 12.38 19.38
C MET A 129 -11.61 13.55 19.63
N ASN A 130 -12.68 13.37 20.42
CA ASN A 130 -13.51 14.47 20.90
C ASN A 130 -12.84 15.19 22.08
N GLU A 131 -11.95 14.51 22.79
CA GLU A 131 -11.16 15.15 23.85
C GLU A 131 -10.10 16.09 23.24
N GLU A 132 -10.14 17.36 23.66
CA GLU A 132 -9.25 18.40 23.16
C GLU A 132 -7.77 18.07 23.39
N LYS A 133 -7.44 17.46 24.53
CA LYS A 133 -6.06 17.05 24.87
C LYS A 133 -5.49 16.02 23.87
N ASN A 134 -6.35 15.16 23.29
CA ASN A 134 -5.95 14.18 22.29
C ASN A 134 -5.89 14.81 20.90
N ARG A 135 -6.78 15.79 20.62
CA ARG A 135 -6.83 16.46 19.31
C ARG A 135 -5.74 17.51 19.16
N TYR A 136 -5.45 18.28 20.22
CA TYR A 136 -4.49 19.39 20.23
C TYR A 136 -3.58 19.29 21.45
N PRO A 137 -2.68 18.29 21.52
CA PRO A 137 -1.77 18.12 22.64
C PRO A 137 -0.88 19.35 22.84
N HIS A 138 -0.56 19.67 24.10
CA HIS A 138 0.21 20.86 24.44
C HIS A 138 1.63 20.82 23.85
N ASP A 139 2.28 19.67 23.84
CA ASP A 139 3.58 19.40 23.22
C ASP A 139 3.37 18.41 22.07
N PHE A 140 3.12 18.97 20.87
CA PHE A 140 2.79 18.16 19.69
C PHE A 140 3.90 17.18 19.33
N LYS A 141 5.16 17.67 19.28
CA LYS A 141 6.28 16.82 18.85
C LYS A 141 6.42 15.58 19.73
N ARG A 142 6.40 15.78 21.05
CA ARG A 142 6.50 14.68 22.01
C ARG A 142 5.35 13.66 21.84
N TRP A 143 4.11 14.15 21.76
CA TRP A 143 2.96 13.26 21.67
C TRP A 143 2.86 12.59 20.30
N HIS A 144 3.23 13.29 19.23
CA HIS A 144 3.35 12.69 17.90
C HIS A 144 4.32 11.49 17.94
N ASP A 145 5.53 11.69 18.44
CA ASP A 145 6.55 10.64 18.47
C ASP A 145 6.08 9.43 19.29
N ILE A 146 5.48 9.67 20.47
CA ILE A 146 4.91 8.61 21.32
C ILE A 146 3.81 7.84 20.58
N ARG A 147 2.82 8.52 19.96
CA ARG A 147 1.71 7.86 19.29
C ARG A 147 2.11 7.11 18.05
N ILE A 148 3.09 7.62 17.30
CA ILE A 148 3.65 6.91 16.15
C ILE A 148 4.38 5.64 16.58
N ASP A 149 5.12 5.66 17.68
CA ASP A 149 5.81 4.48 18.19
C ASP A 149 4.82 3.43 18.73
N GLU A 150 3.79 3.85 19.48
CA GLU A 150 2.72 2.98 19.95
C GLU A 150 1.95 2.36 18.76
N TYR A 151 1.63 3.15 17.74
CA TYR A 151 0.96 2.69 16.51
C TYR A 151 1.78 1.62 15.79
N ARG A 152 3.07 1.88 15.58
CA ARG A 152 3.98 0.93 14.93
C ARG A 152 4.10 -0.38 15.71
N SER A 153 4.19 -0.27 17.05
CA SER A 153 4.26 -1.43 17.93
C SER A 153 2.96 -2.26 17.86
N ALA A 154 1.80 -1.60 17.89
CA ALA A 154 0.51 -2.27 17.78
C ALA A 154 0.31 -2.93 16.41
N GLN A 155 0.74 -2.27 15.32
CA GLN A 155 0.72 -2.89 13.99
C GLN A 155 1.62 -4.12 13.91
N ALA A 156 2.86 -4.02 14.40
CA ALA A 156 3.79 -5.15 14.39
C ALA A 156 3.25 -6.37 15.17
N LEU A 157 2.61 -6.14 16.31
CA LEU A 157 1.95 -7.20 17.09
C LEU A 157 0.78 -7.82 16.33
N LYS A 158 -0.03 -7.01 15.67
CA LYS A 158 -1.15 -7.49 14.86
C LYS A 158 -0.67 -8.32 13.67
N ASP A 159 0.33 -7.83 12.94
CA ASP A 159 0.91 -8.52 11.78
C ASP A 159 1.54 -9.86 12.20
N GLU A 160 2.18 -9.90 13.38
CA GLU A 160 2.73 -11.14 13.93
C GLU A 160 1.64 -12.14 14.33
N GLN A 161 0.55 -11.66 14.94
CA GLN A 161 -0.58 -12.49 15.29
C GLN A 161 -1.26 -13.06 14.04
N GLU A 162 -1.55 -12.24 13.04
CA GLU A 162 -2.14 -12.67 11.76
C GLU A 162 -1.24 -13.69 11.04
N ARG A 163 0.07 -13.46 11.07
CA ARG A 163 1.05 -14.42 10.53
C ARG A 163 1.02 -15.74 11.27
N LYS A 164 0.98 -15.70 12.61
CA LYS A 164 0.90 -16.93 13.44
C LYS A 164 -0.38 -17.70 13.16
N GLU A 165 -1.53 -17.01 13.16
CA GLU A 165 -2.83 -17.62 12.84
C GLU A 165 -2.84 -18.27 11.44
N PHE A 166 -2.22 -17.59 10.46
CA PHE A 166 -2.06 -18.15 9.13
C PHE A 166 -1.19 -19.42 9.11
N TYR A 167 -0.07 -19.41 9.83
CA TYR A 167 0.81 -20.55 9.92
C TYR A 167 0.14 -21.74 10.64
N ASP A 168 -0.58 -21.47 11.72
CA ASP A 168 -1.33 -22.47 12.47
C ASP A 168 -2.43 -23.10 11.58
N LYS A 169 -3.13 -22.27 10.82
CA LYS A 169 -4.13 -22.75 9.85
C LYS A 169 -3.52 -23.60 8.74
N PHE A 170 -2.40 -23.18 8.18
CA PHE A 170 -1.68 -23.96 7.17
C PHE A 170 -1.26 -25.32 7.73
N ALA A 171 -0.66 -25.35 8.91
CA ALA A 171 -0.21 -26.57 9.58
C ALA A 171 -1.38 -27.51 9.91
N ALA A 172 -2.54 -26.97 10.31
CA ALA A 172 -3.75 -27.75 10.54
C ALA A 172 -4.24 -28.44 9.26
N VAL A 173 -4.22 -27.72 8.13
CA VAL A 173 -4.56 -28.30 6.82
C VAL A 173 -3.55 -29.37 6.42
N ALA A 174 -2.25 -29.10 6.57
CA ALA A 174 -1.21 -30.10 6.29
C ALA A 174 -1.41 -31.39 7.11
N THR A 175 -1.67 -31.24 8.40
CA THR A 175 -1.93 -32.38 9.33
C THR A 175 -3.18 -33.15 8.91
N LYS A 176 -4.27 -32.46 8.56
CA LYS A 176 -5.53 -33.06 8.10
C LYS A 176 -5.33 -33.97 6.89
N TYR A 177 -4.46 -33.55 5.97
CA TYR A 177 -4.21 -34.26 4.71
C TYR A 177 -2.89 -35.04 4.65
N LEU A 178 -2.22 -35.20 5.78
CA LEU A 178 -0.97 -36.01 5.89
C LEU A 178 -1.14 -37.43 5.33
N GLY A 179 -2.33 -38.03 5.52
CA GLY A 179 -2.65 -39.34 4.98
C GLY A 179 -2.64 -39.46 3.45
N LEU A 180 -2.52 -38.35 2.70
CA LEU A 180 -2.39 -38.34 1.25
C LEU A 180 -0.93 -38.47 0.79
N GLU A 181 0.03 -38.40 1.71
CA GLU A 181 1.43 -38.69 1.41
C GLU A 181 1.61 -40.12 0.93
N TYR A 182 2.62 -40.36 0.12
CA TYR A 182 2.91 -41.66 -0.45
C TYR A 182 4.36 -42.05 -0.20
N ASP A 183 4.59 -43.01 0.66
CA ASP A 183 5.88 -43.64 0.89
C ASP A 183 5.71 -45.20 0.92
N ARG A 184 5.58 -45.75 -0.26
CA ARG A 184 5.41 -47.24 -0.42
C ARG A 184 6.53 -47.80 -1.27
N LYS A 185 6.33 -49.02 -1.80
CA LYS A 185 7.26 -49.69 -2.73
C LYS A 185 7.32 -48.90 -4.04
N SER A 186 8.12 -47.83 -4.07
CA SER A 186 8.38 -46.98 -5.20
C SER A 186 9.72 -46.27 -5.02
N VAL A 187 10.36 -45.88 -6.12
CA VAL A 187 11.58 -45.03 -6.13
C VAL A 187 11.23 -43.60 -5.73
N TYR A 188 9.95 -43.21 -5.93
CA TYR A 188 9.48 -41.87 -5.62
C TYR A 188 8.56 -41.87 -4.41
N ILE A 189 8.59 -40.78 -3.67
CA ILE A 189 7.69 -40.44 -2.58
C ILE A 189 6.96 -39.14 -2.89
N ALA A 190 5.78 -38.93 -2.27
CA ALA A 190 5.05 -37.69 -2.32
C ALA A 190 4.85 -37.16 -0.90
N ILE A 191 5.32 -35.96 -0.63
CA ILE A 191 5.31 -35.32 0.69
C ILE A 191 4.45 -34.06 0.59
N ILE A 192 3.54 -33.84 1.54
CA ILE A 192 2.73 -32.62 1.60
C ILE A 192 3.53 -31.48 2.23
N ALA A 193 3.36 -30.26 1.72
CA ALA A 193 3.93 -29.07 2.33
C ALA A 193 3.41 -28.89 3.76
N GLN A 194 4.31 -28.66 4.72
CA GLN A 194 3.97 -28.57 6.16
C GLN A 194 3.81 -27.12 6.63
N LYS A 195 4.48 -26.18 6.01
CA LYS A 195 4.48 -24.75 6.36
C LYS A 195 4.66 -23.88 5.12
N PRO A 196 4.22 -22.61 5.14
CA PRO A 196 4.36 -21.72 4.00
C PRO A 196 5.80 -21.56 3.48
N SER A 197 6.79 -21.58 4.38
CA SER A 197 8.20 -21.49 4.01
C SER A 197 8.71 -22.68 3.19
N ASP A 198 8.03 -23.84 3.23
CA ASP A 198 8.39 -24.98 2.37
C ASP A 198 8.10 -24.66 0.91
N LEU A 199 6.98 -23.94 0.64
CA LEU A 199 6.65 -23.48 -0.71
C LEU A 199 7.67 -22.46 -1.21
N THR A 200 8.10 -21.54 -0.35
CA THR A 200 9.11 -20.53 -0.70
C THR A 200 10.42 -21.22 -1.05
N ARG A 201 10.91 -22.12 -0.18
CA ARG A 201 12.13 -22.88 -0.41
C ARG A 201 12.07 -23.72 -1.70
N GLU A 202 10.94 -24.39 -1.93
CA GLU A 202 10.75 -25.19 -3.14
C GLU A 202 10.79 -24.34 -4.40
N GLY A 203 10.09 -23.19 -4.39
CA GLY A 203 10.08 -22.26 -5.50
C GLY A 203 11.46 -21.65 -5.79
N GLU A 204 12.28 -21.39 -4.77
CA GLU A 204 13.65 -20.92 -4.91
C GLU A 204 14.57 -21.99 -5.51
N LEU A 205 14.44 -23.24 -5.07
CA LEU A 205 15.31 -24.34 -5.50
C LEU A 205 14.95 -24.88 -6.89
N LEU A 206 13.67 -24.85 -7.27
CA LEU A 206 13.19 -25.29 -8.58
C LEU A 206 12.88 -24.11 -9.53
N HIS A 207 13.24 -22.89 -9.17
CA HIS A 207 13.09 -21.68 -10.00
C HIS A 207 11.67 -21.50 -10.58
N HIS A 208 10.64 -21.79 -9.77
CA HIS A 208 9.24 -21.64 -10.18
C HIS A 208 8.39 -20.88 -9.15
N CYS A 209 7.17 -20.52 -9.52
CA CYS A 209 6.38 -19.51 -8.80
C CYS A 209 5.60 -20.01 -7.56
N VAL A 210 5.75 -21.27 -7.12
CA VAL A 210 4.93 -21.84 -6.03
C VAL A 210 5.02 -21.06 -4.71
N GLY A 211 6.16 -20.43 -4.43
CA GLY A 211 6.34 -19.61 -3.22
C GLY A 211 5.81 -18.16 -3.35
N ARG A 212 5.28 -17.72 -4.50
CA ARG A 212 4.98 -16.28 -4.76
C ARG A 212 3.57 -15.99 -5.25
N MET A 213 2.85 -16.98 -5.80
CA MET A 213 1.57 -16.77 -6.49
C MET A 213 0.34 -17.12 -5.63
N GLY A 214 0.46 -17.00 -4.30
CA GLY A 214 -0.65 -17.24 -3.39
C GLY A 214 -1.05 -18.72 -3.23
N TYR A 215 -0.17 -19.64 -3.54
CA TYR A 215 -0.42 -21.07 -3.32
C TYR A 215 -0.55 -21.42 -1.84
N ASP A 216 0.16 -20.72 -0.97
CA ASP A 216 0.03 -20.79 0.47
C ASP A 216 -1.38 -20.42 0.94
N GLN A 217 -1.96 -19.37 0.36
CA GLN A 217 -3.33 -18.93 0.62
C GLN A 217 -4.37 -19.97 0.15
N LYS A 218 -4.17 -20.53 -1.05
CA LYS A 218 -5.04 -21.61 -1.57
C LYS A 218 -4.96 -22.84 -0.70
N PHE A 219 -3.75 -23.18 -0.23
CA PHE A 219 -3.53 -24.31 0.67
C PHE A 219 -4.26 -24.11 2.00
N ALA A 220 -4.06 -22.95 2.66
CA ALA A 220 -4.71 -22.64 3.92
C ALA A 220 -6.26 -22.57 3.83
N ARG A 221 -6.81 -22.33 2.61
CA ARG A 221 -8.25 -22.33 2.34
C ARG A 221 -8.78 -23.67 1.85
N GLU A 222 -7.96 -24.72 1.82
CA GLU A 222 -8.31 -26.03 1.30
C GLU A 222 -8.83 -26.01 -0.18
N GLU A 223 -8.37 -25.06 -1.00
CA GLU A 223 -8.71 -25.01 -2.42
C GLU A 223 -7.86 -26.00 -3.21
N SER A 224 -6.55 -25.98 -2.95
CA SER A 224 -5.58 -26.96 -3.47
C SER A 224 -4.50 -27.25 -2.46
N LEU A 225 -3.91 -28.45 -2.55
CA LEU A 225 -2.80 -28.88 -1.74
C LEU A 225 -1.54 -28.94 -2.59
N ILE A 226 -0.39 -28.66 -1.96
CA ILE A 226 0.91 -28.74 -2.61
C ILE A 226 1.65 -29.96 -2.09
N PHE A 227 2.11 -30.79 -3.02
CA PHE A 227 2.93 -31.96 -2.75
C PHE A 227 4.28 -31.84 -3.45
N PHE A 228 5.31 -32.31 -2.78
CA PHE A 228 6.66 -32.42 -3.32
C PHE A 228 6.93 -33.88 -3.67
N ILE A 229 7.26 -34.15 -4.93
CA ILE A 229 7.73 -35.45 -5.36
C ILE A 229 9.24 -35.47 -5.20
N ARG A 230 9.73 -36.50 -4.56
CA ARG A 230 11.15 -36.71 -4.25
C ARG A 230 11.60 -38.10 -4.69
N MET A 231 12.90 -38.25 -4.95
CA MET A 231 13.52 -39.59 -4.92
C MET A 231 13.53 -40.08 -3.48
N LYS A 232 13.22 -41.35 -3.28
CA LYS A 232 13.15 -41.94 -1.92
C LYS A 232 14.51 -42.00 -1.21
N ASP A 233 15.58 -42.13 -1.99
CA ASP A 233 16.98 -42.12 -1.52
C ASP A 233 17.55 -40.71 -1.33
N GLU A 234 16.91 -39.68 -1.92
CA GLU A 234 17.29 -38.26 -1.79
C GLU A 234 16.09 -37.39 -1.40
N PRO A 235 15.41 -37.58 -0.27
CA PRO A 235 14.13 -36.96 0.08
C PRO A 235 14.26 -35.43 0.27
N GLU A 236 15.44 -34.91 0.57
CA GLU A 236 15.69 -33.49 0.76
C GLU A 236 15.91 -32.72 -0.55
N LYS A 237 16.19 -33.47 -1.65
CA LYS A 237 16.47 -32.84 -2.94
C LYS A 237 15.18 -32.58 -3.70
N PRO A 238 14.87 -31.32 -4.05
CA PRO A 238 13.72 -30.99 -4.87
C PRO A 238 13.76 -31.69 -6.22
N LEU A 239 12.62 -32.23 -6.64
CA LEU A 239 12.50 -32.87 -7.94
C LEU A 239 11.33 -32.31 -8.72
N VAL A 240 10.11 -32.38 -8.17
CA VAL A 240 8.87 -31.92 -8.82
C VAL A 240 7.89 -31.42 -7.78
N THR A 241 7.18 -30.34 -8.08
CA THR A 241 6.07 -29.81 -7.30
C THR A 241 4.74 -30.13 -7.99
N VAL A 242 3.78 -30.57 -7.21
CA VAL A 242 2.42 -30.92 -7.67
C VAL A 242 1.39 -30.08 -6.96
N GLU A 243 0.54 -29.39 -7.69
CA GLU A 243 -0.70 -28.79 -7.18
C GLU A 243 -1.86 -29.77 -7.35
N TYR A 244 -2.49 -30.15 -6.26
CA TYR A 244 -3.62 -31.09 -6.22
C TYR A 244 -4.90 -30.38 -5.79
N SER A 245 -5.93 -30.40 -6.64
CA SER A 245 -7.25 -29.82 -6.34
C SER A 245 -8.09 -30.78 -5.50
N LEU A 246 -8.45 -30.35 -4.30
CA LEU A 246 -9.38 -31.09 -3.43
C LEU A 246 -10.78 -31.21 -4.07
N LYS A 247 -11.27 -30.14 -4.69
CA LYS A 247 -12.58 -30.10 -5.34
C LYS A 247 -12.66 -31.05 -6.55
N ASN A 248 -11.67 -30.98 -7.43
CA ASN A 248 -11.67 -31.73 -8.69
C ASN A 248 -11.03 -33.11 -8.55
N LYS A 249 -10.34 -33.39 -7.44
CA LYS A 249 -9.59 -34.63 -7.18
C LYS A 249 -8.58 -34.95 -8.29
N LYS A 250 -7.94 -33.91 -8.83
CA LYS A 250 -7.02 -33.94 -9.97
C LYS A 250 -5.77 -33.12 -9.69
N VAL A 251 -4.69 -33.51 -10.33
CA VAL A 251 -3.49 -32.68 -10.44
C VAL A 251 -3.83 -31.51 -11.36
N LEU A 252 -3.60 -30.28 -10.88
CA LEU A 252 -3.75 -29.06 -11.66
C LEU A 252 -2.45 -28.70 -12.37
N GLN A 253 -1.34 -28.84 -11.65
CA GLN A 253 0.00 -28.52 -12.14
C GLN A 253 1.00 -29.54 -11.60
N CYS A 254 2.03 -29.81 -12.40
CA CYS A 254 3.10 -30.74 -12.05
C CYS A 254 4.36 -30.29 -12.81
N TYR A 255 5.27 -29.61 -12.10
CA TYR A 255 6.44 -28.97 -12.70
C TYR A 255 7.71 -29.26 -11.92
N GLY A 256 8.82 -29.46 -12.67
CA GLY A 256 10.18 -29.50 -12.19
C GLY A 256 10.88 -28.15 -12.25
N ASP A 257 12.19 -28.18 -12.32
CA ASP A 257 13.03 -27.00 -12.39
C ASP A 257 12.69 -26.10 -13.61
N HIS A 258 12.60 -24.78 -13.39
CA HIS A 258 12.22 -23.77 -14.38
C HIS A 258 10.89 -24.09 -15.09
N ASP A 259 9.89 -24.54 -14.34
CA ASP A 259 8.58 -24.94 -14.86
C ASP A 259 8.65 -26.06 -15.93
N SER A 260 9.71 -26.84 -15.93
CA SER A 260 9.90 -27.93 -16.87
C SER A 260 8.87 -29.04 -16.68
N LYS A 261 8.50 -29.69 -17.76
CA LYS A 261 7.69 -30.90 -17.68
C LYS A 261 8.50 -32.03 -17.04
N PRO A 262 7.97 -32.73 -16.01
CA PRO A 262 8.66 -33.85 -15.39
C PRO A 262 8.83 -35.04 -16.38
N ASP A 263 9.85 -35.85 -16.12
CA ASP A 263 10.08 -37.07 -16.87
C ASP A 263 8.88 -38.02 -16.83
N ASP A 264 8.73 -38.83 -17.87
CA ASP A 264 7.61 -39.77 -18.01
C ASP A 264 7.50 -40.73 -16.81
N CYS A 265 8.62 -41.17 -16.22
CA CYS A 265 8.63 -42.01 -15.03
C CYS A 265 8.02 -41.33 -13.81
N VAL A 266 8.29 -40.03 -13.63
CA VAL A 266 7.70 -39.22 -12.56
C VAL A 266 6.20 -39.00 -12.82
N MET A 267 5.85 -38.69 -14.05
CA MET A 267 4.44 -38.51 -14.46
C MET A 267 3.64 -39.82 -14.31
N GLU A 268 4.25 -40.95 -14.61
CA GLU A 268 3.63 -42.27 -14.36
C GLU A 268 3.41 -42.51 -12.86
N PHE A 269 4.40 -42.22 -12.02
CA PHE A 269 4.26 -42.30 -10.58
C PHE A 269 3.11 -41.39 -10.08
N VAL A 270 3.10 -40.14 -10.47
CA VAL A 270 2.07 -39.17 -10.08
C VAL A 270 0.69 -39.65 -10.48
N ASN A 271 0.49 -40.03 -11.75
CA ASN A 271 -0.85 -40.33 -12.30
C ASN A 271 -1.33 -41.75 -11.96
N LYS A 272 -0.42 -42.76 -11.94
CA LYS A 272 -0.84 -44.16 -11.80
C LYS A 272 -0.68 -44.72 -10.38
N LYS A 273 0.21 -44.11 -9.56
CA LYS A 273 0.45 -44.64 -8.17
C LYS A 273 -0.10 -43.64 -7.14
N TRP A 274 0.42 -42.40 -7.12
CA TRP A 274 0.08 -41.46 -6.05
C TRP A 274 -1.35 -40.92 -6.18
N LEU A 275 -1.78 -40.41 -7.30
CA LEU A 275 -3.11 -39.78 -7.46
C LEU A 275 -4.27 -40.75 -7.13
N PRO A 276 -4.30 -41.99 -7.61
CA PRO A 276 -5.35 -42.95 -7.22
C PRO A 276 -5.32 -43.27 -5.72
N TYR A 277 -4.14 -43.32 -5.13
CA TYR A 277 -3.97 -43.52 -3.68
C TYR A 277 -4.51 -42.31 -2.90
N ALA A 278 -4.09 -41.08 -3.26
CA ALA A 278 -4.54 -39.83 -2.63
C ALA A 278 -6.07 -39.69 -2.71
N ASN A 279 -6.65 -39.95 -3.87
CA ASN A 279 -8.12 -39.89 -4.09
C ASN A 279 -8.88 -40.91 -3.22
N ARG A 280 -8.34 -42.11 -3.01
CA ARG A 280 -8.92 -43.10 -2.11
C ARG A 280 -8.83 -42.65 -0.65
N LYS A 281 -7.67 -42.14 -0.24
CA LYS A 281 -7.45 -41.65 1.12
C LYS A 281 -8.32 -40.40 1.40
N LEU A 282 -8.47 -39.50 0.45
CA LEU A 282 -9.34 -38.32 0.60
C LEU A 282 -10.80 -38.72 0.89
N LYS A 283 -11.31 -39.81 0.29
CA LYS A 283 -12.65 -40.33 0.61
C LYS A 283 -12.77 -40.80 2.08
N GLN A 284 -11.69 -41.30 2.65
CA GLN A 284 -11.67 -41.74 4.06
C GLN A 284 -11.61 -40.57 5.05
N ILE A 285 -10.99 -39.45 4.65
CA ILE A 285 -10.94 -38.23 5.47
C ILE A 285 -12.29 -37.49 5.46
N ALA A 286 -13.05 -37.63 4.36
CA ALA A 286 -14.36 -36.98 4.19
C ALA A 286 -15.54 -37.77 4.73
N ALA A 287 -15.32 -39.03 5.13
CA ALA A 287 -16.32 -39.93 5.73
C ALA A 287 -16.25 -39.86 7.24
#